data_c41dc8f7a8c39453ba38fa97f964e82c
#
_entry.id   c41dc8f7a8c39453ba38fa97f964e82c
#
_cell.length_a   1.000
_cell.length_b   1.000
_cell.length_c   1.000
_cell.angle_alpha   90.00
_cell.angle_beta   90.00
_cell.angle_gamma   90.00
#
_symmetry.space_group_name_H-M   'P 1'
#
loop_
_entity.id
_entity.type
_entity.pdbx_description
1 polymer ?
#
loop_
_entity_poly.entity_id
_entity_poly.type
_entity_poly.pdbx_seq_one_letter_code
_entity_poly.pdbx_strand_id
1 'polypeptide(L)'
;MFTQLLVLTNIVGLLLIAPIIDGIERKIKARLQCRKGPPILQTWYDLLKLFRRPSIVTKEYSLPYIISPYIVFANIIFALALLPSITGVALSFYGDIIVLTYLIASSSIFIAIGSISSGSVFATIGANREISIATLSKLLIALVLASFVILKGSLMLEKLFPIIPPYTISAILAIVLFAILAYIESYKLPFDIPEAEPEIIDGILVEYSGKSLGVLKYSMYLKRVLLFTILIDLVLPRNLPPIISSLAYIASLIFVSILFVTIETYFGRLRIDQALKFMKTLIPILLVVIVIAYFHI
;
A
#
# COMPACT_ATOMS: atom_id res chain seq x y z
N MET A 1 26.92 -10.83 -2.04
CA MET A 1 26.45 -11.62 -0.89
C MET A 1 25.98 -10.75 0.29
N PHE A 2 26.75 -9.77 0.75
CA PHE A 2 26.36 -8.88 1.88
C PHE A 2 25.13 -8.02 1.55
N THR A 3 25.05 -7.41 0.37
CA THR A 3 23.89 -6.61 -0.09
C THR A 3 22.62 -7.45 -0.17
N GLN A 4 22.69 -8.67 -0.66
CA GLN A 4 21.54 -9.59 -0.73
C GLN A 4 21.02 -9.96 0.67
N LEU A 5 21.92 -10.14 1.64
CA LEU A 5 21.56 -10.39 3.03
C LEU A 5 20.81 -9.19 3.63
N LEU A 6 21.27 -7.97 3.36
CA LEU A 6 20.61 -6.75 3.84
C LEU A 6 19.21 -6.55 3.22
N VAL A 7 19.03 -6.84 1.94
CA VAL A 7 17.71 -6.82 1.30
C VAL A 7 16.79 -7.87 1.93
N LEU A 8 17.30 -9.07 2.20
CA LEU A 8 16.52 -10.11 2.88
C LEU A 8 16.10 -9.68 4.28
N THR A 9 16.98 -9.03 5.06
CA THR A 9 16.64 -8.50 6.39
C THR A 9 15.57 -7.41 6.32
N ASN A 10 15.58 -6.56 5.29
CA ASN A 10 14.54 -5.57 5.04
C ASN A 10 13.18 -6.25 4.81
N ILE A 11 13.11 -7.21 3.90
CA ILE A 11 11.88 -7.93 3.58
C ILE A 11 11.34 -8.62 4.83
N VAL A 12 12.18 -9.38 5.54
CA VAL A 12 11.77 -10.10 6.76
C VAL A 12 11.31 -9.11 7.85
N GLY A 13 12.04 -8.00 8.02
CA GLY A 13 11.66 -6.94 8.96
C GLY A 13 10.28 -6.37 8.67
N LEU A 14 10.00 -6.00 7.41
CA LEU A 14 8.69 -5.45 7.01
C LEU A 14 7.57 -6.48 7.07
N LEU A 15 7.84 -7.75 6.76
CA LEU A 15 6.90 -8.84 6.95
C LEU A 15 6.48 -8.96 8.42
N LEU A 16 7.41 -8.88 9.35
CA LEU A 16 7.11 -8.96 10.79
C LEU A 16 6.41 -7.71 11.31
N ILE A 17 6.77 -6.53 10.82
CA ILE A 17 6.25 -5.25 11.30
C ILE A 17 4.84 -4.97 10.77
N ALA A 18 4.46 -5.42 9.57
CA ALA A 18 3.18 -5.07 8.95
C ALA A 18 1.95 -5.42 9.80
N PRO A 19 1.79 -6.62 10.37
CA PRO A 19 0.65 -6.92 11.25
C PRO A 19 0.70 -6.16 12.60
N ILE A 20 1.91 -5.78 13.07
CA ILE A 20 2.08 -4.98 14.29
C ILE A 20 1.55 -3.56 14.04
N ILE A 21 1.86 -2.97 12.88
CA ILE A 21 1.34 -1.65 12.48
C ILE A 21 -0.19 -1.67 12.45
N ASP A 22 -0.80 -2.68 11.80
CA ASP A 22 -2.26 -2.82 11.78
C ASP A 22 -2.83 -2.96 13.21
N GLY A 23 -2.17 -3.70 14.08
CA GLY A 23 -2.56 -3.82 15.50
C GLY A 23 -2.47 -2.49 16.27
N ILE A 24 -1.44 -1.67 16.01
CA ILE A 24 -1.29 -0.32 16.56
C ILE A 24 -2.44 0.57 16.05
N GLU A 25 -2.71 0.53 14.75
CA GLU A 25 -3.80 1.27 14.13
C GLU A 25 -5.16 0.94 14.76
N ARG A 26 -5.50 -0.34 14.90
CA ARG A 26 -6.73 -0.80 15.56
C ARG A 26 -6.84 -0.30 17.00
N LYS A 27 -5.74 -0.31 17.75
CA LYS A 27 -5.72 0.15 19.14
C LYS A 27 -5.92 1.66 19.25
N ILE A 28 -5.28 2.45 18.37
CA ILE A 28 -5.42 3.90 18.34
C ILE A 28 -6.84 4.29 17.92
N LYS A 29 -7.36 3.67 16.85
CA LYS A 29 -8.74 3.88 16.41
C LYS A 29 -9.75 3.66 17.53
N ALA A 30 -9.60 2.56 18.28
CA ALA A 30 -10.48 2.27 19.40
C ALA A 30 -10.39 3.34 20.52
N ARG A 31 -9.17 3.83 20.83
CA ARG A 31 -8.99 4.89 21.82
C ARG A 31 -9.62 6.22 21.40
N LEU A 32 -9.43 6.61 20.12
CA LEU A 32 -10.05 7.82 19.57
C LEU A 32 -11.58 7.74 19.58
N GLN A 33 -12.13 6.53 19.48
CA GLN A 33 -13.57 6.25 19.60
C GLN A 33 -14.04 6.01 21.04
N CYS A 34 -13.22 6.34 22.06
CA CYS A 34 -13.53 6.17 23.48
C CYS A 34 -13.88 4.73 23.90
N ARG A 35 -13.33 3.72 23.22
CA ARG A 35 -13.56 2.30 23.53
C ARG A 35 -12.24 1.53 23.78
N LYS A 36 -12.35 0.37 24.45
CA LYS A 36 -11.22 -0.50 24.73
C LYS A 36 -10.82 -1.27 23.46
N GLY A 37 -9.63 -0.99 22.93
CA GLY A 37 -9.14 -1.66 21.75
C GLY A 37 -8.53 -3.03 22.00
N PRO A 38 -8.31 -3.85 20.94
CA PRO A 38 -7.63 -5.15 21.04
C PRO A 38 -6.15 -5.00 21.43
N PRO A 39 -5.48 -6.08 21.85
CA PRO A 39 -4.03 -6.09 22.01
C PRO A 39 -3.33 -5.84 20.67
N ILE A 40 -2.11 -5.27 20.69
CA ILE A 40 -1.35 -4.91 19.48
C ILE A 40 -1.06 -6.15 18.61
N LEU A 41 -0.84 -7.31 19.23
CA LEU A 41 -0.55 -8.56 18.52
C LEU A 41 -1.80 -9.27 17.98
N GLN A 42 -3.00 -8.69 18.13
CA GLN A 42 -4.25 -9.35 17.70
C GLN A 42 -4.23 -9.72 16.22
N THR A 43 -3.72 -8.84 15.37
CA THR A 43 -3.63 -9.10 13.93
C THR A 43 -2.76 -10.32 13.60
N TRP A 44 -1.66 -10.54 14.36
CA TRP A 44 -0.86 -11.76 14.25
C TRP A 44 -1.65 -13.01 14.66
N TYR A 45 -2.40 -12.95 15.77
CA TYR A 45 -3.23 -14.07 16.19
C TYR A 45 -4.32 -14.39 15.17
N ASP A 46 -4.93 -13.37 14.58
CA ASP A 46 -5.94 -13.53 13.53
C ASP A 46 -5.34 -14.20 12.27
N LEU A 47 -4.15 -13.76 11.82
CA LEU A 47 -3.45 -14.38 10.69
C LEU A 47 -3.04 -15.83 10.99
N LEU A 48 -2.46 -16.10 12.16
CA LEU A 48 -2.08 -17.47 12.55
C LEU A 48 -3.29 -18.40 12.63
N LYS A 49 -4.43 -17.91 13.11
CA LYS A 49 -5.69 -18.64 13.12
C LYS A 49 -6.15 -18.99 11.69
N LEU A 50 -6.06 -18.05 10.75
CA LEU A 50 -6.42 -18.28 9.35
C LEU A 50 -5.47 -19.28 8.70
N PHE A 51 -4.16 -19.19 8.90
CA PHE A 51 -3.18 -20.13 8.35
C PHE A 51 -3.31 -21.57 8.85
N ARG A 52 -3.87 -21.75 10.05
CA ARG A 52 -4.16 -23.11 10.61
C ARG A 52 -5.43 -23.74 10.05
N ARG A 53 -6.32 -22.96 9.44
CA ARG A 53 -7.57 -23.46 8.89
C ARG A 53 -7.44 -23.85 7.42
N PRO A 54 -8.05 -24.95 6.96
CA PRO A 54 -8.08 -25.27 5.53
C PRO A 54 -8.87 -24.20 4.77
N SER A 55 -8.50 -23.98 3.51
CA SER A 55 -9.28 -23.16 2.60
C SER A 55 -10.46 -23.98 2.09
N ILE A 56 -11.67 -23.47 2.28
CA ILE A 56 -12.88 -24.02 1.67
C ILE A 56 -13.07 -23.29 0.36
N VAL A 57 -13.33 -24.03 -0.69
CA VAL A 57 -13.45 -23.51 -2.06
C VAL A 57 -14.91 -23.67 -2.49
N THR A 58 -15.47 -22.67 -3.15
CA THR A 58 -16.82 -22.70 -3.71
C THR A 58 -16.90 -23.72 -4.86
N LYS A 59 -18.10 -24.25 -5.16
CA LYS A 59 -18.24 -25.25 -6.23
C LYS A 59 -17.98 -24.71 -7.64
N GLU A 60 -18.16 -23.40 -7.83
CA GLU A 60 -18.10 -22.72 -9.13
C GLU A 60 -16.81 -21.93 -9.35
N TYR A 61 -15.75 -22.22 -8.58
CA TYR A 61 -14.49 -21.51 -8.72
C TYR A 61 -13.73 -21.86 -10.00
N SER A 62 -12.95 -20.91 -10.49
CA SER A 62 -11.95 -21.13 -11.55
C SER A 62 -10.52 -21.01 -11.01
N LEU A 63 -9.54 -21.48 -11.78
CA LEU A 63 -8.12 -21.53 -11.39
C LEU A 63 -7.57 -20.17 -10.86
N PRO A 64 -7.89 -19.01 -11.47
CA PRO A 64 -7.43 -17.72 -10.96
C PRO A 64 -7.84 -17.42 -9.51
N TYR A 65 -8.98 -17.94 -9.05
CA TYR A 65 -9.41 -17.78 -7.65
C TYR A 65 -8.39 -18.33 -6.65
N ILE A 66 -7.84 -19.52 -6.93
CA ILE A 66 -6.87 -20.17 -6.04
C ILE A 66 -5.52 -19.49 -6.10
N ILE A 67 -5.07 -19.08 -7.29
CA ILE A 67 -3.70 -18.60 -7.54
C ILE A 67 -3.55 -17.12 -7.16
N SER A 68 -4.60 -16.31 -7.32
CA SER A 68 -4.52 -14.86 -7.15
C SER A 68 -3.97 -14.40 -5.79
N PRO A 69 -4.34 -14.96 -4.61
CA PRO A 69 -3.79 -14.53 -3.34
C PRO A 69 -2.26 -14.66 -3.27
N TYR A 70 -1.72 -15.74 -3.84
CA TYR A 70 -0.28 -16.01 -3.84
C TYR A 70 0.47 -15.10 -4.81
N ILE A 71 -0.12 -14.78 -5.98
CA ILE A 71 0.47 -13.81 -6.92
C ILE A 71 0.50 -12.41 -6.30
N VAL A 72 -0.60 -11.99 -5.66
CA VAL A 72 -0.66 -10.69 -4.96
C VAL A 72 0.42 -10.61 -3.89
N PHE A 73 0.58 -11.66 -3.09
CA PHE A 73 1.60 -11.74 -2.05
C PHE A 73 3.02 -11.65 -2.64
N ALA A 74 3.30 -12.41 -3.71
CA ALA A 74 4.59 -12.39 -4.39
C ALA A 74 4.89 -10.99 -4.97
N ASN A 75 3.93 -10.36 -5.66
CA ASN A 75 4.10 -9.03 -6.22
C ASN A 75 4.49 -7.99 -5.16
N ILE A 76 3.86 -8.04 -3.99
CA ILE A 76 4.16 -7.10 -2.90
C ILE A 76 5.52 -7.37 -2.29
N ILE A 77 5.93 -8.64 -2.13
CA ILE A 77 7.28 -8.99 -1.65
C ILE A 77 8.34 -8.49 -2.64
N PHE A 78 8.16 -8.70 -3.94
CA PHE A 78 9.07 -8.17 -4.94
C PHE A 78 9.13 -6.65 -4.94
N ALA A 79 7.99 -5.97 -4.77
CA ALA A 79 7.96 -4.52 -4.64
C ALA A 79 8.72 -4.03 -3.39
N LEU A 80 8.59 -4.72 -2.25
CA LEU A 80 9.35 -4.42 -1.03
C LEU A 80 10.87 -4.64 -1.20
N ALA A 81 11.28 -5.61 -2.02
CA ALA A 81 12.69 -5.85 -2.32
C ALA A 81 13.35 -4.71 -3.10
N LEU A 82 12.56 -3.96 -3.90
CA LEU A 82 13.04 -2.79 -4.65
C LEU A 82 13.21 -1.55 -3.79
N LEU A 83 12.64 -1.52 -2.59
CA LEU A 83 12.70 -0.36 -1.70
C LEU A 83 13.87 -0.47 -0.72
N PRO A 84 14.64 0.60 -0.57
CA PRO A 84 15.80 0.63 0.33
C PRO A 84 15.45 0.85 1.81
N SER A 85 14.30 0.44 2.25
CA SER A 85 13.67 0.58 3.54
C SER A 85 14.61 0.67 4.78
N ILE A 86 14.50 -0.25 5.72
CA ILE A 86 15.14 -0.18 7.06
C ILE A 86 16.68 -0.07 7.02
N THR A 87 17.34 -0.83 6.13
CA THR A 87 18.82 -0.87 6.05
C THR A 87 19.40 0.10 5.02
N GLY A 88 18.57 0.78 4.26
CA GLY A 88 18.99 1.69 3.20
C GLY A 88 19.51 0.99 1.93
N VAL A 89 19.40 -0.33 1.83
CA VAL A 89 19.87 -1.14 0.68
C VAL A 89 18.69 -1.77 -0.04
N ALA A 90 18.67 -1.65 -1.37
CA ALA A 90 17.63 -2.18 -2.25
C ALA A 90 18.22 -3.05 -3.36
N LEU A 91 17.35 -3.80 -4.04
CA LEU A 91 17.66 -4.36 -5.35
C LEU A 91 17.46 -3.25 -6.39
N SER A 92 18.51 -2.49 -6.70
CA SER A 92 18.41 -1.40 -7.67
C SER A 92 18.92 -1.82 -9.03
N PHE A 93 18.18 -1.45 -10.08
CA PHE A 93 18.55 -1.57 -11.48
C PHE A 93 17.91 -0.45 -12.29
N TYR A 94 18.40 -0.24 -13.51
CA TYR A 94 17.82 0.82 -14.35
C TYR A 94 16.36 0.51 -14.69
N GLY A 95 15.45 1.43 -14.32
CA GLY A 95 14.00 1.29 -14.54
C GLY A 95 13.24 0.57 -13.43
N ASP A 96 13.83 0.35 -12.25
CA ASP A 96 13.19 -0.28 -11.09
C ASP A 96 11.91 0.44 -10.63
N ILE A 97 11.83 1.77 -10.80
CA ILE A 97 10.62 2.55 -10.52
C ILE A 97 9.44 2.14 -11.41
N ILE A 98 9.70 1.78 -12.68
CA ILE A 98 8.67 1.30 -13.61
C ILE A 98 8.17 -0.06 -13.13
N VAL A 99 9.09 -0.96 -12.77
CA VAL A 99 8.74 -2.28 -12.23
C VAL A 99 7.95 -2.15 -10.93
N LEU A 100 8.32 -1.25 -10.04
CA LEU A 100 7.58 -0.97 -8.81
C LEU A 100 6.13 -0.57 -9.09
N THR A 101 5.91 0.36 -10.03
CA THR A 101 4.55 0.79 -10.41
C THR A 101 3.72 -0.36 -10.98
N TYR A 102 4.32 -1.21 -11.83
CA TYR A 102 3.64 -2.38 -12.38
C TYR A 102 3.32 -3.43 -11.30
N LEU A 103 4.20 -3.69 -10.34
CA LEU A 103 3.94 -4.62 -9.24
C LEU A 103 2.78 -4.15 -8.36
N ILE A 104 2.72 -2.85 -8.05
CA ILE A 104 1.61 -2.26 -7.30
C ILE A 104 0.31 -2.35 -8.10
N ALA A 105 0.33 -2.06 -9.41
CA ALA A 105 -0.84 -2.14 -10.27
C ALA A 105 -1.34 -3.58 -10.43
N SER A 106 -0.45 -4.52 -10.72
CA SER A 106 -0.79 -5.94 -10.90
C SER A 106 -1.39 -6.55 -9.64
N SER A 107 -0.98 -6.13 -8.44
CA SER A 107 -1.56 -6.61 -7.20
C SER A 107 -3.07 -6.37 -7.12
N SER A 108 -3.56 -5.18 -7.46
CA SER A 108 -4.99 -4.86 -7.50
C SER A 108 -5.73 -5.60 -8.61
N ILE A 109 -5.09 -5.78 -9.77
CA ILE A 109 -5.66 -6.54 -10.90
C ILE A 109 -5.88 -8.01 -10.48
N PHE A 110 -4.89 -8.64 -9.86
CA PHE A 110 -5.03 -10.03 -9.42
C PHE A 110 -6.03 -10.21 -8.27
N ILE A 111 -6.18 -9.23 -7.37
CA ILE A 111 -7.26 -9.22 -6.37
C ILE A 111 -8.61 -9.25 -7.08
N ALA A 112 -8.83 -8.37 -8.06
CA ALA A 112 -10.09 -8.29 -8.78
C ALA A 112 -10.38 -9.55 -9.62
N ILE A 113 -9.40 -10.07 -10.36
CA ILE A 113 -9.53 -11.31 -11.14
C ILE A 113 -9.89 -12.48 -10.23
N GLY A 114 -9.21 -12.62 -9.09
CA GLY A 114 -9.49 -13.66 -8.13
C GLY A 114 -10.91 -13.58 -7.58
N SER A 115 -11.38 -12.38 -7.25
CA SER A 115 -12.73 -12.18 -6.72
C SER A 115 -13.80 -12.46 -7.77
N ILE A 116 -13.64 -12.03 -9.02
CA ILE A 116 -14.57 -12.36 -10.12
C ILE A 116 -14.62 -13.87 -10.37
N SER A 117 -13.46 -14.52 -10.28
CA SER A 117 -13.30 -15.97 -10.53
C SER A 117 -13.94 -16.85 -9.46
N SER A 118 -14.48 -16.29 -8.39
CA SER A 118 -15.21 -17.03 -7.33
C SER A 118 -16.64 -17.39 -7.71
N GLY A 119 -17.20 -16.77 -8.76
CA GLY A 119 -18.61 -16.97 -9.17
C GLY A 119 -19.66 -16.27 -8.30
N SER A 120 -19.25 -15.50 -7.29
CA SER A 120 -20.16 -14.80 -6.38
C SER A 120 -20.54 -13.40 -6.92
N VAL A 121 -21.82 -13.04 -6.79
CA VAL A 121 -22.34 -11.73 -7.19
C VAL A 121 -21.72 -10.61 -6.35
N PHE A 122 -21.60 -10.79 -5.03
CA PHE A 122 -21.03 -9.79 -4.13
C PHE A 122 -19.53 -9.57 -4.39
N ALA A 123 -18.79 -10.67 -4.61
CA ALA A 123 -17.38 -10.61 -4.98
C ALA A 123 -17.18 -9.89 -6.32
N THR A 124 -18.04 -10.11 -7.31
CA THR A 124 -17.99 -9.45 -8.63
C THR A 124 -18.27 -7.95 -8.51
N ILE A 125 -19.25 -7.55 -7.69
CA ILE A 125 -19.54 -6.12 -7.43
C ILE A 125 -18.32 -5.46 -6.74
N GLY A 126 -17.75 -6.10 -5.72
CA GLY A 126 -16.54 -5.62 -5.02
C GLY A 126 -15.36 -5.48 -5.98
N ALA A 127 -15.13 -6.48 -6.83
CA ALA A 127 -14.07 -6.46 -7.84
C ALA A 127 -14.24 -5.33 -8.87
N ASN A 128 -15.44 -5.07 -9.36
CA ASN A 128 -15.71 -3.95 -10.27
C ASN A 128 -15.44 -2.59 -9.60
N ARG A 129 -15.75 -2.46 -8.31
CA ARG A 129 -15.42 -1.27 -7.52
C ARG A 129 -13.90 -1.12 -7.37
N GLU A 130 -13.19 -2.22 -7.07
CA GLU A 130 -11.71 -2.23 -7.00
C GLU A 130 -11.09 -1.82 -8.34
N ILE A 131 -11.51 -2.41 -9.46
CA ILE A 131 -11.00 -2.06 -10.80
C ILE A 131 -11.18 -0.57 -11.08
N SER A 132 -12.36 -0.02 -10.77
CA SER A 132 -12.67 1.39 -11.03
C SER A 132 -11.75 2.34 -10.24
N ILE A 133 -11.51 2.05 -8.96
CA ILE A 133 -10.60 2.83 -8.10
C ILE A 133 -9.15 2.60 -8.51
N ALA A 134 -8.75 1.33 -8.69
CA ALA A 134 -7.39 0.96 -9.03
C ALA A 134 -6.93 1.58 -10.35
N THR A 135 -7.77 1.65 -11.37
CA THR A 135 -7.41 2.25 -12.66
C THR A 135 -6.99 3.71 -12.51
N LEU A 136 -7.75 4.51 -11.77
CA LEU A 136 -7.42 5.91 -11.55
C LEU A 136 -6.26 6.09 -10.56
N SER A 137 -6.24 5.35 -9.45
CA SER A 137 -5.19 5.49 -8.46
C SER A 137 -3.82 5.10 -8.98
N LYS A 138 -3.72 4.01 -9.78
CA LYS A 138 -2.44 3.60 -10.39
C LYS A 138 -1.94 4.59 -11.43
N LEU A 139 -2.84 5.15 -12.23
CA LEU A 139 -2.48 6.24 -13.14
C LEU A 139 -1.90 7.42 -12.36
N LEU A 140 -2.57 7.85 -11.29
CA LEU A 140 -2.13 8.97 -10.46
C LEU A 140 -0.79 8.67 -9.76
N ILE A 141 -0.60 7.47 -9.21
CA ILE A 141 0.67 7.03 -8.61
C ILE A 141 1.79 7.08 -9.65
N ALA A 142 1.56 6.57 -10.87
CA ALA A 142 2.54 6.62 -11.94
C ALA A 142 2.92 8.05 -12.31
N LEU A 143 1.96 8.98 -12.37
CA LEU A 143 2.21 10.40 -12.64
C LEU A 143 3.02 11.07 -11.52
N VAL A 144 2.72 10.78 -10.24
CA VAL A 144 3.50 11.29 -9.11
C VAL A 144 4.94 10.75 -9.16
N LEU A 145 5.11 9.46 -9.39
CA LEU A 145 6.45 8.86 -9.50
C LEU A 145 7.22 9.42 -10.70
N ALA A 146 6.52 9.70 -11.81
CA ALA A 146 7.12 10.38 -12.96
C ALA A 146 7.61 11.80 -12.62
N SER A 147 6.87 12.56 -11.80
CA SER A 147 7.34 13.88 -11.35
C SER A 147 8.65 13.80 -10.56
N PHE A 148 8.84 12.77 -9.74
CA PHE A 148 10.09 12.54 -9.02
C PHE A 148 11.23 12.14 -9.95
N VAL A 149 10.94 11.35 -11.00
CA VAL A 149 11.94 11.00 -12.03
C VAL A 149 12.42 12.26 -12.76
N ILE A 150 11.50 13.16 -13.11
CA ILE A 150 11.84 14.43 -13.77
C ILE A 150 12.73 15.30 -12.87
N LEU A 151 12.40 15.42 -11.58
CA LEU A 151 13.17 16.21 -10.62
C LEU A 151 14.61 15.71 -10.42
N LYS A 152 14.81 14.40 -10.43
CA LYS A 152 16.12 13.77 -10.16
C LYS A 152 16.87 13.32 -11.42
N GLY A 153 16.21 13.27 -12.58
CA GLY A 153 16.80 12.81 -13.84
C GLY A 153 17.23 11.34 -13.83
N SER A 154 16.68 10.51 -12.95
CA SER A 154 17.05 9.10 -12.81
C SER A 154 15.84 8.19 -12.69
N LEU A 155 15.91 7.02 -13.37
CA LEU A 155 14.92 5.95 -13.25
C LEU A 155 15.28 4.92 -12.17
N MET A 156 16.38 5.11 -11.44
CA MET A 156 16.81 4.23 -10.35
C MET A 156 16.26 4.74 -9.02
N LEU A 157 15.53 3.90 -8.28
CA LEU A 157 14.96 4.23 -6.97
C LEU A 157 16.04 4.66 -5.95
N GLU A 158 17.21 4.02 -5.99
CA GLU A 158 18.31 4.34 -5.09
C GLU A 158 18.80 5.79 -5.24
N LYS A 159 18.82 6.31 -6.47
CA LYS A 159 19.21 7.70 -6.77
C LYS A 159 18.06 8.69 -6.55
N LEU A 160 16.85 8.20 -6.58
CA LEU A 160 15.64 8.98 -6.43
C LEU A 160 15.35 9.29 -4.95
N PHE A 161 15.69 8.38 -4.05
CA PHE A 161 15.51 8.53 -2.62
C PHE A 161 16.81 8.94 -1.91
N PRO A 162 16.79 9.92 -0.98
CA PRO A 162 15.70 10.82 -0.65
C PRO A 162 15.59 11.97 -1.68
N ILE A 163 14.39 12.52 -1.81
CA ILE A 163 14.18 13.71 -2.67
C ILE A 163 14.73 14.97 -2.03
N ILE A 164 14.78 15.03 -0.74
CA ILE A 164 15.18 16.15 0.10
C ILE A 164 16.71 16.21 0.27
N PRO A 165 17.42 17.28 0.11
CA PRO A 165 17.23 18.63 -0.45
C PRO A 165 17.86 18.79 -1.85
N PRO A 166 17.50 19.83 -2.62
CA PRO A 166 16.80 21.05 -2.23
C PRO A 166 15.28 20.90 -2.32
N TYR A 167 14.58 21.48 -1.34
CA TYR A 167 13.11 21.48 -1.27
C TYR A 167 12.56 22.35 -2.39
N THR A 168 12.32 21.78 -3.55
CA THR A 168 11.52 22.45 -4.57
C THR A 168 10.05 22.37 -4.16
N ILE A 169 9.29 23.42 -4.48
CA ILE A 169 7.83 23.46 -4.21
C ILE A 169 7.16 22.23 -4.85
N SER A 170 7.60 21.86 -6.05
CA SER A 170 7.12 20.68 -6.77
C SER A 170 7.34 19.37 -6.00
N ALA A 171 8.50 19.19 -5.35
CA ALA A 171 8.79 17.99 -4.56
C ALA A 171 7.84 17.87 -3.35
N ILE A 172 7.60 18.95 -2.64
CA ILE A 172 6.69 18.97 -1.49
C ILE A 172 5.26 18.65 -1.94
N LEU A 173 4.78 19.28 -3.01
CA LEU A 173 3.45 19.03 -3.55
C LEU A 173 3.31 17.58 -4.03
N ALA A 174 4.32 17.02 -4.70
CA ALA A 174 4.32 15.63 -5.14
C ALA A 174 4.28 14.65 -3.95
N ILE A 175 5.01 14.90 -2.85
CA ILE A 175 4.97 14.09 -1.62
C ILE A 175 3.58 14.14 -0.99
N VAL A 176 2.96 15.31 -0.88
CA VAL A 176 1.61 15.46 -0.34
C VAL A 176 0.59 14.69 -1.20
N LEU A 177 0.68 14.81 -2.52
CA LEU A 177 -0.19 14.07 -3.44
C LEU A 177 0.04 12.56 -3.34
N PHE A 178 1.30 12.13 -3.22
CA PHE A 178 1.60 10.71 -2.98
C PHE A 178 1.00 10.22 -1.66
N ALA A 179 1.06 11.01 -0.58
CA ALA A 179 0.45 10.65 0.70
C ALA A 179 -1.08 10.48 0.59
N ILE A 180 -1.76 11.35 -0.17
CA ILE A 180 -3.20 11.21 -0.44
C ILE A 180 -3.47 9.91 -1.22
N LEU A 181 -2.67 9.60 -2.24
CA LEU A 181 -2.82 8.37 -3.03
C LEU A 181 -2.52 7.11 -2.22
N ALA A 182 -1.50 7.15 -1.36
CA ALA A 182 -1.19 6.07 -0.43
C ALA A 182 -2.34 5.84 0.56
N TYR A 183 -3.01 6.91 0.99
CA TYR A 183 -4.20 6.80 1.82
C TYR A 183 -5.37 6.12 1.08
N ILE A 184 -5.66 6.51 -0.16
CA ILE A 184 -6.71 5.90 -1.00
C ILE A 184 -6.45 4.39 -1.17
N GLU A 185 -5.20 4.00 -1.45
CA GLU A 185 -4.79 2.61 -1.69
C GLU A 185 -4.70 1.75 -0.41
N SER A 186 -4.79 2.36 0.76
CA SER A 186 -4.72 1.65 2.05
C SER A 186 -6.02 0.98 2.48
N TYR A 187 -7.09 1.07 1.68
CA TYR A 187 -8.44 0.55 1.98
C TYR A 187 -8.99 1.04 3.32
N LYS A 188 -8.70 2.29 3.69
CA LYS A 188 -9.21 2.93 4.90
C LYS A 188 -10.38 3.84 4.60
N LEU A 189 -11.27 4.04 5.58
CA LEU A 189 -12.30 5.06 5.49
C LEU A 189 -11.67 6.43 5.18
N PRO A 190 -12.18 7.17 4.21
CA PRO A 190 -13.44 7.01 3.47
C PRO A 190 -13.38 6.14 2.19
N PHE A 191 -12.25 5.52 1.84
CA PHE A 191 -11.99 4.83 0.58
C PHE A 191 -12.04 3.29 0.69
N ASP A 192 -12.65 2.72 1.73
CA ASP A 192 -12.82 1.26 1.91
C ASP A 192 -13.98 0.69 1.03
N ILE A 193 -14.13 1.21 -0.18
CA ILE A 193 -15.25 0.95 -1.10
C ILE A 193 -15.30 -0.50 -1.61
N PRO A 194 -14.15 -1.16 -1.93
CA PRO A 194 -14.17 -2.55 -2.40
C PRO A 194 -14.53 -3.58 -1.33
N GLU A 195 -14.25 -3.26 -0.05
CA GLU A 195 -14.52 -4.12 1.11
C GLU A 195 -15.80 -3.77 1.84
N ALA A 196 -16.53 -2.75 1.40
CA ALA A 196 -17.68 -2.14 2.07
C ALA A 196 -18.61 -3.13 2.81
N GLU A 197 -18.26 -3.55 4.04
CA GLU A 197 -19.00 -4.55 4.84
C GLU A 197 -20.52 -4.32 4.89
N PRO A 198 -21.02 -3.08 5.14
CA PRO A 198 -22.47 -2.85 5.24
C PRO A 198 -23.21 -2.90 3.90
N GLU A 199 -22.50 -2.79 2.76
CA GLU A 199 -23.12 -2.75 1.43
C GLU A 199 -23.03 -4.09 0.69
N ILE A 200 -21.86 -4.74 0.74
CA ILE A 200 -21.50 -5.91 -0.09
C ILE A 200 -20.80 -7.03 0.70
N ILE A 201 -20.93 -7.04 2.05
CA ILE A 201 -20.46 -8.13 2.92
C ILE A 201 -18.99 -8.50 2.61
N ASP A 202 -18.02 -7.63 2.89
CA ASP A 202 -16.58 -7.80 2.59
C ASP A 202 -16.21 -7.90 1.08
N GLY A 203 -17.15 -7.74 0.16
CA GLY A 203 -16.93 -7.63 -1.29
C GLY A 203 -15.88 -8.56 -1.86
N ILE A 204 -14.67 -8.05 -2.11
CA ILE A 204 -13.58 -8.81 -2.73
C ILE A 204 -13.07 -9.99 -1.88
N LEU A 205 -13.35 -10.03 -0.58
CA LEU A 205 -12.88 -11.05 0.36
C LEU A 205 -13.93 -12.11 0.69
N VAL A 206 -15.21 -11.90 0.32
CA VAL A 206 -16.39 -12.68 0.78
C VAL A 206 -16.20 -14.20 0.63
N GLU A 207 -15.70 -14.63 -0.51
CA GLU A 207 -15.61 -16.07 -0.82
C GLU A 207 -14.29 -16.71 -0.35
N TYR A 208 -13.31 -15.91 0.01
CA TYR A 208 -12.05 -16.44 0.50
C TYR A 208 -12.16 -16.93 1.94
N SER A 209 -11.53 -18.08 2.24
CA SER A 209 -11.55 -18.69 3.57
C SER A 209 -10.19 -19.29 3.94
N GLY A 210 -9.98 -19.55 5.22
CA GLY A 210 -8.79 -20.22 5.73
C GLY A 210 -7.47 -19.60 5.25
N LYS A 211 -6.58 -20.45 4.70
CA LYS A 211 -5.24 -20.02 4.26
C LYS A 211 -5.28 -18.97 3.16
N SER A 212 -6.15 -19.11 2.16
CA SER A 212 -6.26 -18.18 1.03
C SER A 212 -6.64 -16.78 1.51
N LEU A 213 -7.62 -16.68 2.42
CA LEU A 213 -8.01 -15.41 3.06
C LEU A 213 -6.85 -14.85 3.90
N GLY A 214 -6.14 -15.71 4.64
CA GLY A 214 -5.00 -15.29 5.45
C GLY A 214 -3.89 -14.66 4.60
N VAL A 215 -3.53 -15.28 3.47
CA VAL A 215 -2.52 -14.76 2.53
C VAL A 215 -3.00 -13.43 1.93
N LEU A 216 -4.27 -13.33 1.52
CA LEU A 216 -4.80 -12.11 0.91
C LEU A 216 -4.84 -10.94 1.90
N LYS A 217 -5.37 -11.14 3.11
CA LYS A 217 -5.36 -10.12 4.18
C LYS A 217 -3.94 -9.70 4.55
N TYR A 218 -3.03 -10.66 4.65
CA TYR A 218 -1.62 -10.35 4.92
C TYR A 218 -1.00 -9.51 3.79
N SER A 219 -1.30 -9.83 2.54
CA SER A 219 -0.87 -9.03 1.38
C SER A 219 -1.39 -7.59 1.44
N MET A 220 -2.62 -7.38 1.88
CA MET A 220 -3.19 -6.03 2.03
C MET A 220 -2.50 -5.23 3.13
N TYR A 221 -2.16 -5.84 4.27
CA TYR A 221 -1.33 -5.19 5.30
C TYR A 221 0.06 -4.83 4.78
N LEU A 222 0.69 -5.73 4.02
CA LEU A 222 1.99 -5.49 3.39
C LEU A 222 1.92 -4.39 2.32
N LYS A 223 0.87 -4.35 1.50
CA LYS A 223 0.65 -3.28 0.51
C LYS A 223 0.57 -1.91 1.19
N ARG A 224 -0.13 -1.81 2.31
CA ARG A 224 -0.20 -0.58 3.11
C ARG A 224 1.18 -0.15 3.61
N VAL A 225 1.93 -1.08 4.19
CA VAL A 225 3.29 -0.80 4.67
C VAL A 225 4.21 -0.44 3.51
N LEU A 226 4.10 -1.08 2.35
CA LEU A 226 4.84 -0.72 1.14
C LEU A 226 4.61 0.74 0.74
N LEU A 227 3.38 1.22 0.75
CA LEU A 227 3.05 2.61 0.44
C LEU A 227 3.62 3.59 1.48
N PHE A 228 3.56 3.22 2.78
CA PHE A 228 4.19 3.99 3.84
C PHE A 228 5.71 4.03 3.68
N THR A 229 6.33 2.89 3.32
CA THR A 229 7.77 2.79 3.03
C THR A 229 8.18 3.76 1.93
N ILE A 230 7.47 3.79 0.80
CA ILE A 230 7.77 4.72 -0.29
C ILE A 230 7.71 6.18 0.21
N LEU A 231 6.66 6.52 0.97
CA LEU A 231 6.47 7.86 1.51
C LEU A 231 7.61 8.25 2.46
N ILE A 232 8.07 7.34 3.30
CA ILE A 232 9.16 7.56 4.25
C ILE A 232 10.49 7.68 3.51
N ASP A 233 10.75 6.80 2.53
CA ASP A 233 11.98 6.83 1.73
C ASP A 233 12.12 8.13 0.93
N LEU A 234 11.01 8.76 0.53
CA LEU A 234 11.01 10.08 -0.11
C LEU A 234 11.49 11.20 0.82
N VAL A 235 11.25 11.07 2.13
CA VAL A 235 11.46 12.15 3.12
C VAL A 235 12.71 11.91 3.97
N LEU A 236 12.98 10.65 4.36
CA LEU A 236 14.00 10.34 5.34
C LEU A 236 15.42 10.44 4.74
N PRO A 237 16.32 11.30 5.29
CA PRO A 237 17.70 11.39 4.84
C PRO A 237 18.49 10.12 5.21
N ARG A 238 19.33 9.63 4.28
CA ARG A 238 20.13 8.40 4.45
C ARG A 238 21.51 8.60 5.05
N ASN A 239 21.88 9.83 5.34
CA ASN A 239 23.20 10.18 5.88
C ASN A 239 23.36 9.88 7.38
N LEU A 240 22.40 9.17 7.98
CA LEU A 240 22.40 8.83 9.40
C LEU A 240 23.14 7.51 9.65
N PRO A 241 23.76 7.33 10.84
CA PRO A 241 24.32 6.04 11.25
C PRO A 241 23.26 4.93 11.15
N PRO A 242 23.64 3.68 10.80
CA PRO A 242 22.67 2.62 10.51
C PRO A 242 21.62 2.36 11.61
N ILE A 243 22.06 2.42 12.88
CA ILE A 243 21.17 2.21 14.05
C ILE A 243 20.17 3.37 14.17
N ILE A 244 20.62 4.61 14.01
CA ILE A 244 19.74 5.79 14.10
C ILE A 244 18.79 5.81 12.91
N SER A 245 19.26 5.46 11.71
CA SER A 245 18.43 5.37 10.51
C SER A 245 17.30 4.34 10.67
N SER A 246 17.60 3.13 11.18
CA SER A 246 16.58 2.11 11.38
C SER A 246 15.55 2.49 12.46
N LEU A 247 15.98 3.13 13.56
CA LEU A 247 15.07 3.63 14.60
C LEU A 247 14.19 4.77 14.07
N ALA A 248 14.78 5.72 13.34
CA ALA A 248 14.04 6.82 12.71
C ALA A 248 13.02 6.29 11.70
N TYR A 249 13.37 5.25 10.94
CA TYR A 249 12.49 4.60 10.00
C TYR A 249 11.27 3.95 10.68
N ILE A 250 11.50 3.18 11.75
CA ILE A 250 10.40 2.56 12.52
C ILE A 250 9.52 3.63 13.18
N ALA A 251 10.12 4.68 13.73
CA ALA A 251 9.37 5.78 14.32
C ALA A 251 8.51 6.51 13.27
N SER A 252 9.03 6.74 12.06
CA SER A 252 8.28 7.35 10.97
C SER A 252 7.15 6.46 10.43
N LEU A 253 7.35 5.13 10.39
CA LEU A 253 6.27 4.19 10.06
C LEU A 253 5.11 4.30 11.07
N ILE A 254 5.43 4.33 12.36
CA ILE A 254 4.42 4.49 13.41
C ILE A 254 3.74 5.86 13.29
N PHE A 255 4.49 6.93 13.04
CA PHE A 255 3.95 8.28 12.89
C PHE A 255 2.97 8.37 11.71
N VAL A 256 3.35 7.87 10.52
CA VAL A 256 2.47 7.85 9.33
C VAL A 256 1.21 7.02 9.60
N SER A 257 1.35 5.86 10.25
CA SER A 257 0.20 5.02 10.60
C SER A 257 -0.77 5.72 11.56
N ILE A 258 -0.27 6.44 12.57
CA ILE A 258 -1.09 7.24 13.50
C ILE A 258 -1.83 8.34 12.74
N LEU A 259 -1.15 9.06 11.85
CA LEU A 259 -1.74 10.11 11.04
C LEU A 259 -2.88 9.58 10.17
N PHE A 260 -2.69 8.44 9.51
CA PHE A 260 -3.71 7.82 8.67
C PHE A 260 -4.93 7.34 9.49
N VAL A 261 -4.71 6.78 10.68
CA VAL A 261 -5.81 6.36 11.56
C VAL A 261 -6.58 7.57 12.12
N THR A 262 -5.90 8.66 12.44
CA THR A 262 -6.61 9.88 12.88
C THR A 262 -7.53 10.39 11.78
N ILE A 263 -7.05 10.46 10.53
CA ILE A 263 -7.89 10.83 9.38
C ILE A 263 -9.07 9.87 9.26
N GLU A 264 -8.84 8.56 9.32
CA GLU A 264 -9.87 7.52 9.22
C GLU A 264 -11.00 7.68 10.26
N THR A 265 -10.69 8.17 11.46
CA THR A 265 -11.70 8.33 12.53
C THR A 265 -12.61 9.52 12.36
N TYR A 266 -12.19 10.55 11.61
CA TYR A 266 -12.97 11.76 11.39
C TYR A 266 -13.83 11.74 10.13
N PHE A 267 -13.52 10.88 9.16
CA PHE A 267 -14.25 10.80 7.90
C PHE A 267 -15.23 9.62 7.88
N GLY A 268 -16.45 9.90 7.38
CA GLY A 268 -17.42 8.87 7.02
C GLY A 268 -17.09 8.28 5.63
N ARG A 269 -17.70 7.13 5.30
CA ARG A 269 -17.50 6.45 4.01
C ARG A 269 -17.98 7.31 2.84
N LEU A 270 -17.18 7.33 1.77
CA LEU A 270 -17.57 7.95 0.50
C LEU A 270 -18.29 6.94 -0.40
N ARG A 271 -19.25 7.45 -1.17
CA ARG A 271 -19.83 6.69 -2.27
C ARG A 271 -18.84 6.60 -3.43
N ILE A 272 -18.86 5.51 -4.20
CA ILE A 272 -17.95 5.28 -5.32
C ILE A 272 -17.87 6.47 -6.30
N ASP A 273 -19.03 7.07 -6.63
CA ASP A 273 -19.10 8.23 -7.54
C ASP A 273 -18.35 9.45 -6.99
N GLN A 274 -18.42 9.66 -5.68
CA GLN A 274 -17.72 10.77 -4.99
C GLN A 274 -16.22 10.52 -4.96
N ALA A 275 -15.80 9.28 -4.65
CA ALA A 275 -14.39 8.91 -4.65
C ALA A 275 -13.76 9.06 -6.04
N LEU A 276 -14.43 8.57 -7.09
CA LEU A 276 -13.95 8.72 -8.47
C LEU A 276 -13.90 10.20 -8.91
N LYS A 277 -14.90 11.02 -8.54
CA LYS A 277 -14.85 12.47 -8.78
C LYS A 277 -13.66 13.11 -8.09
N PHE A 278 -13.44 12.80 -6.80
CA PHE A 278 -12.30 13.32 -6.04
C PHE A 278 -10.97 12.95 -6.72
N MET A 279 -10.80 11.68 -7.11
CA MET A 279 -9.57 11.24 -7.78
C MET A 279 -9.37 11.94 -9.15
N LYS A 280 -10.45 12.16 -9.91
CA LYS A 280 -10.37 12.91 -11.18
C LYS A 280 -9.93 14.37 -10.97
N THR A 281 -10.27 15.02 -9.85
CA THR A 281 -9.80 16.38 -9.57
C THR A 281 -8.30 16.44 -9.25
N LEU A 282 -7.67 15.33 -8.86
CA LEU A 282 -6.23 15.27 -8.65
C LEU A 282 -5.43 15.25 -9.94
N ILE A 283 -6.02 14.82 -11.09
CA ILE A 283 -5.34 14.73 -12.39
C ILE A 283 -4.76 16.10 -12.82
N PRO A 284 -5.58 17.18 -12.95
CA PRO A 284 -5.05 18.48 -13.37
C PRO A 284 -4.01 19.03 -12.36
N ILE A 285 -4.19 18.80 -11.06
CA ILE A 285 -3.23 19.22 -10.04
C ILE A 285 -1.88 18.54 -10.27
N LEU A 286 -1.88 17.23 -10.52
CA LEU A 286 -0.67 16.46 -10.82
C LEU A 286 0.01 16.92 -12.11
N LEU A 287 -0.75 17.22 -13.16
CA LEU A 287 -0.18 17.74 -14.41
C LEU A 287 0.53 19.08 -14.17
N VAL A 288 -0.05 19.98 -13.36
CA VAL A 288 0.60 21.22 -12.95
C VAL A 288 1.89 20.94 -12.17
N VAL A 289 1.88 20.00 -11.22
CA VAL A 289 3.08 19.62 -10.47
C VAL A 289 4.18 19.08 -11.39
N ILE A 290 3.84 18.28 -12.40
CA ILE A 290 4.80 17.76 -13.39
C ILE A 290 5.43 18.91 -14.19
N VAL A 291 4.61 19.89 -14.62
CA VAL A 291 5.10 21.08 -15.34
C VAL A 291 6.06 21.90 -14.46
N ILE A 292 5.68 22.15 -13.19
CA ILE A 292 6.54 22.86 -12.24
C ILE A 292 7.85 22.08 -11.99
N ALA A 293 7.76 20.75 -11.86
CA ALA A 293 8.93 19.87 -11.69
C ALA A 293 9.88 19.94 -12.90
N TYR A 294 9.35 20.04 -14.12
CA TYR A 294 10.15 20.20 -15.33
C TYR A 294 10.97 21.51 -15.35
N PHE A 295 10.43 22.58 -14.83
CA PHE A 295 11.13 23.85 -14.71
C PHE A 295 12.03 23.96 -13.47
N HIS A 296 12.13 22.91 -12.66
CA HIS A 296 12.93 22.87 -11.41
C HIS A 296 12.57 23.97 -10.37
N ILE A 297 11.28 24.37 -10.31
CA ILE A 297 10.77 25.37 -9.36
C ILE A 297 10.25 24.71 -8.08
#